data_423ccb506e782912572b9071ef0e856e
#
_entry.id   423ccb506e782912572b9071ef0e856e
#
_cell.length_a   1.000
_cell.length_b   1.000
_cell.length_c   1.000
_cell.angle_alpha   90.00
_cell.angle_beta   90.00
_cell.angle_gamma   90.00
#
_symmetry.space_group_name_H-M   'P 1'
#
loop_
_entity.id
_entity.type
_entity.pdbx_description
1 polymer ?
#
loop_
_entity_poly.entity_id
_entity_poly.type
_entity_poly.pdbx_seq_one_letter_code
_entity_poly.pdbx_strand_id
1 'polypeptide(L)'
;MSVERRAWQMQPIFKEFIQFLEDKTGRKAGMADATFWLDNGFIKGFTSDGVLHKLYKYKVYDDLSISLEKHKDYIEAEFETWDQTIKRLSDNLDIMVNESLDVIRDTIKKYNTSEMYALTSTGKDSAVVVDLVKKIKPEIKIMFNNTSMDVADTYKIVNSHPEWIKTNPEKGFYIWSKEIDFIPTRFSRAWCRIFKEEPSLKYFKEQNIDNLMLFMGVRNDESNARSNRQFIEHNPKWTNPNWFSCLPIRKWSELDVWLYILREDLEINPKYKKGYNRAGCSIVCPYTSKTLWVLDQYWFPKLYERWHERLIKSFISQRRWARMNCTIDEYHSCWNGGLVREEPTEEVIQEMMKYMKLPRETAIKYFNKTCECGTNVRNPNILGMNYKLLGTDIKQVYCKPCLKKKLNISEKEWWQSVRTFKDQGCTLF
;
A
#
# COMPACT_ATOMS: atom_id res chain seq x y z
N MET A 1 0.13 -31.32 -3.01
CA MET A 1 -0.01 -30.24 -4.02
C MET A 1 -0.51 -28.87 -3.49
N SER A 2 -0.99 -28.73 -2.26
CA SER A 2 -1.58 -27.47 -1.75
C SER A 2 -0.60 -26.50 -1.07
N VAL A 3 0.62 -26.88 -0.74
CA VAL A 3 1.59 -26.04 0.00
C VAL A 3 2.45 -25.19 -0.92
N GLU A 4 2.81 -25.65 -2.11
CA GLU A 4 3.64 -24.92 -3.07
C GLU A 4 2.91 -23.76 -3.77
N ARG A 5 1.59 -23.83 -3.95
CA ARG A 5 0.80 -22.78 -4.59
C ARG A 5 0.66 -21.48 -3.78
N ARG A 6 0.75 -21.54 -2.46
CA ARG A 6 0.64 -20.35 -1.58
C ARG A 6 1.82 -19.39 -1.68
N ALA A 7 2.88 -19.78 -2.36
CA ALA A 7 4.10 -18.98 -2.50
C ALA A 7 4.17 -18.15 -3.80
N TRP A 8 3.19 -18.26 -4.71
CA TRP A 8 3.30 -17.63 -6.03
C TRP A 8 2.67 -16.23 -6.05
N GLN A 9 3.44 -15.25 -5.63
CA GLN A 9 3.12 -13.82 -5.79
C GLN A 9 3.58 -13.34 -7.17
N MET A 10 2.98 -13.87 -8.21
CA MET A 10 3.35 -13.57 -9.59
C MET A 10 2.28 -12.74 -10.29
N GLN A 11 2.73 -11.73 -11.03
CA GLN A 11 1.89 -10.94 -11.92
C GLN A 11 2.38 -11.02 -13.36
N PRO A 12 1.49 -10.94 -14.37
CA PRO A 12 1.89 -10.94 -15.78
C PRO A 12 2.71 -9.69 -16.10
N ILE A 13 3.68 -9.85 -17.02
CA ILE A 13 4.49 -8.74 -17.55
C ILE A 13 3.92 -8.31 -18.89
N PHE A 14 3.34 -7.12 -18.92
CA PHE A 14 2.80 -6.51 -20.11
C PHE A 14 3.87 -5.71 -20.89
N LYS A 15 3.59 -5.49 -22.16
CA LYS A 15 4.49 -4.75 -23.08
C LYS A 15 4.90 -3.38 -22.57
N GLU A 16 4.01 -2.66 -21.87
CA GLU A 16 4.30 -1.35 -21.30
C GLU A 16 5.42 -1.43 -20.26
N PHE A 17 5.43 -2.45 -19.41
CA PHE A 17 6.48 -2.62 -18.42
C PHE A 17 7.79 -3.09 -19.06
N ILE A 18 7.74 -3.91 -20.11
CA ILE A 18 8.92 -4.29 -20.90
C ILE A 18 9.56 -3.02 -21.50
N GLN A 19 8.77 -2.17 -22.15
CA GLN A 19 9.23 -0.91 -22.70
C GLN A 19 9.87 -0.01 -21.64
N PHE A 20 9.23 0.11 -20.46
CA PHE A 20 9.81 0.84 -19.34
C PHE A 20 11.18 0.31 -18.93
N LEU A 21 11.36 -1.01 -18.85
CA LEU A 21 12.66 -1.62 -18.53
C LEU A 21 13.70 -1.33 -19.60
N GLU A 22 13.34 -1.43 -20.87
CA GLU A 22 14.23 -1.13 -22.01
C GLU A 22 14.65 0.33 -22.02
N ASP A 23 13.71 1.26 -21.83
CA ASP A 23 13.98 2.69 -21.76
C ASP A 23 14.93 3.06 -20.61
N LYS A 24 14.74 2.42 -19.45
CA LYS A 24 15.54 2.70 -18.25
C LYS A 24 16.91 2.04 -18.25
N THR A 25 17.07 0.91 -18.93
CA THR A 25 18.31 0.15 -18.91
C THR A 25 19.12 0.27 -20.20
N GLY A 26 18.52 0.79 -21.27
CA GLY A 26 19.13 0.83 -22.62
C GLY A 26 19.31 -0.56 -23.24
N ARG A 27 18.72 -1.60 -22.67
CA ARG A 27 18.87 -2.99 -23.12
C ARG A 27 17.55 -3.50 -23.66
N LYS A 28 17.57 -4.04 -24.88
CA LYS A 28 16.44 -4.80 -25.40
C LYS A 28 16.33 -6.11 -24.62
N ALA A 29 15.22 -6.31 -23.95
CA ALA A 29 15.01 -7.48 -23.10
C ALA A 29 14.74 -8.75 -23.92
N GLY A 30 14.34 -8.63 -25.21
CA GLY A 30 13.98 -9.77 -26.07
C GLY A 30 12.79 -10.58 -25.53
N MET A 31 11.97 -9.98 -24.67
CA MET A 31 10.85 -10.65 -24.05
C MET A 31 9.63 -10.58 -24.96
N ALA A 32 9.03 -11.75 -25.19
CA ALA A 32 7.74 -11.83 -25.90
C ALA A 32 6.60 -11.34 -24.99
N ASP A 33 5.62 -10.68 -25.58
CA ASP A 33 4.36 -10.33 -24.92
C ASP A 33 3.58 -11.61 -24.51
N ALA A 34 2.72 -11.49 -23.51
CA ALA A 34 1.83 -12.56 -23.04
C ALA A 34 2.53 -13.87 -22.61
N THR A 35 3.77 -13.78 -22.11
CA THR A 35 4.57 -14.98 -21.79
C THR A 35 5.14 -14.93 -20.36
N PHE A 36 5.66 -13.80 -19.92
CA PHE A 36 6.47 -13.71 -18.71
C PHE A 36 5.71 -13.22 -17.48
N TRP A 37 6.28 -13.54 -16.32
CA TRP A 37 5.74 -13.26 -15.00
C TRP A 37 6.76 -12.51 -14.16
N LEU A 38 6.29 -11.54 -13.38
CA LEU A 38 7.08 -10.78 -12.42
C LEU A 38 6.84 -11.31 -11.01
N ASP A 39 7.91 -11.63 -10.30
CA ASP A 39 7.87 -12.03 -8.89
C ASP A 39 9.09 -11.45 -8.15
N ASN A 40 8.84 -10.53 -7.23
CA ASN A 40 9.85 -9.94 -6.34
C ASN A 40 11.14 -9.50 -7.05
N GLY A 41 11.02 -8.83 -8.20
CA GLY A 41 12.16 -8.36 -8.99
C GLY A 41 12.78 -9.41 -9.90
N PHE A 42 12.22 -10.61 -9.96
CA PHE A 42 12.60 -11.64 -10.94
C PHE A 42 11.58 -11.71 -12.05
N ILE A 43 12.07 -11.76 -13.27
CA ILE A 43 11.29 -12.10 -14.46
C ILE A 43 11.42 -13.59 -14.67
N LYS A 44 10.29 -14.28 -14.76
CA LYS A 44 10.17 -15.74 -14.82
C LYS A 44 9.36 -16.16 -16.03
N GLY A 45 9.60 -17.40 -16.49
CA GLY A 45 8.81 -18.06 -17.53
C GLY A 45 8.59 -19.53 -17.19
N PHE A 46 7.44 -20.07 -17.57
CA PHE A 46 7.18 -21.51 -17.51
C PHE A 46 7.67 -22.16 -18.81
N THR A 47 8.36 -23.29 -18.69
CA THR A 47 8.62 -24.18 -19.82
C THR A 47 7.44 -25.14 -20.03
N SER A 48 7.37 -25.79 -21.19
CA SER A 48 6.26 -26.66 -21.59
C SER A 48 6.00 -27.85 -20.63
N ASP A 49 6.99 -28.24 -19.84
CA ASP A 49 6.87 -29.20 -18.76
C ASP A 49 6.33 -28.59 -17.45
N GLY A 50 5.99 -27.32 -17.45
CA GLY A 50 5.42 -26.60 -16.31
C GLY A 50 6.44 -26.14 -15.26
N VAL A 51 7.75 -26.25 -15.55
CA VAL A 51 8.80 -25.77 -14.64
C VAL A 51 8.96 -24.27 -14.76
N LEU A 52 9.01 -23.58 -13.62
CA LEU A 52 9.17 -22.12 -13.55
C LEU A 52 10.65 -21.73 -13.42
N HIS A 53 11.17 -21.04 -14.42
CA HIS A 53 12.56 -20.58 -14.46
C HIS A 53 12.70 -19.09 -14.18
N LYS A 54 13.77 -18.71 -13.45
CA LYS A 54 14.19 -17.32 -13.28
C LYS A 54 15.07 -16.91 -14.45
N LEU A 55 14.65 -15.91 -15.21
CA LEU A 55 15.33 -15.50 -16.44
C LEU A 55 16.15 -14.25 -16.24
N TYR A 56 15.53 -13.23 -15.65
CA TYR A 56 16.20 -11.97 -15.38
C TYR A 56 15.93 -11.53 -13.95
N LYS A 57 16.84 -10.72 -13.43
CA LYS A 57 16.69 -9.98 -12.19
C LYS A 57 16.74 -8.50 -12.53
N TYR A 58 15.69 -7.75 -12.16
CA TYR A 58 15.79 -6.30 -12.16
C TYR A 58 15.97 -5.79 -10.73
N LYS A 59 16.75 -4.74 -10.57
CA LYS A 59 17.03 -4.13 -9.28
C LYS A 59 16.98 -2.61 -9.42
N VAL A 60 16.33 -1.97 -8.46
CA VAL A 60 16.35 -0.51 -8.30
C VAL A 60 17.33 -0.16 -7.19
N TYR A 61 18.30 0.69 -7.50
CA TYR A 61 19.34 1.16 -6.58
C TYR A 61 18.87 2.38 -5.76
N ASP A 62 19.73 2.84 -4.87
CA ASP A 62 19.43 3.98 -3.98
C ASP A 62 19.34 5.31 -4.73
N ASP A 63 20.07 5.45 -5.82
CA ASP A 63 20.03 6.57 -6.77
C ASP A 63 18.86 6.48 -7.75
N LEU A 64 17.96 5.51 -7.59
CA LEU A 64 16.83 5.21 -8.46
C LEU A 64 17.20 4.73 -9.86
N SER A 65 18.45 4.42 -10.14
CA SER A 65 18.85 3.72 -11.35
C SER A 65 18.34 2.27 -11.35
N ILE A 66 18.20 1.68 -12.53
CA ILE A 66 17.72 0.31 -12.72
C ILE A 66 18.77 -0.52 -13.44
N SER A 67 19.03 -1.72 -12.94
CA SER A 67 19.73 -2.78 -13.70
C SER A 67 18.76 -3.89 -14.07
N LEU A 68 19.00 -4.49 -15.24
CA LEU A 68 18.36 -5.71 -15.72
C LEU A 68 19.47 -6.69 -16.11
N GLU A 69 19.58 -7.79 -15.38
CA GLU A 69 20.66 -8.75 -15.53
C GLU A 69 20.08 -10.15 -15.78
N LYS A 70 20.73 -10.93 -16.67
CA LYS A 70 20.43 -12.36 -16.80
C LYS A 70 20.64 -13.04 -15.45
N HIS A 71 19.68 -13.87 -15.03
CA HIS A 71 19.85 -14.67 -13.82
C HIS A 71 20.94 -15.74 -14.04
N LYS A 72 21.64 -16.13 -12.97
CA LYS A 72 22.69 -17.17 -13.05
C LYS A 72 22.17 -18.51 -13.60
N ASP A 73 20.91 -18.82 -13.37
CA ASP A 73 20.23 -20.03 -13.82
C ASP A 73 19.40 -19.78 -15.10
N TYR A 74 19.75 -18.73 -15.89
CA TYR A 74 19.10 -18.42 -17.15
C TYR A 74 19.20 -19.59 -18.12
N ILE A 75 18.11 -19.89 -18.78
CA ILE A 75 18.05 -20.90 -19.85
C ILE A 75 17.54 -20.26 -21.14
N GLU A 76 18.01 -20.76 -22.27
CA GLU A 76 17.41 -20.49 -23.58
C GLU A 76 16.44 -21.61 -23.90
N ALA A 77 15.14 -21.33 -23.84
CA ALA A 77 14.08 -22.28 -24.11
C ALA A 77 12.84 -21.55 -24.66
N GLU A 78 11.92 -22.29 -25.23
CA GLU A 78 10.57 -21.80 -25.48
C GLU A 78 9.78 -21.80 -24.16
N PHE A 79 9.10 -20.68 -23.90
CA PHE A 79 8.29 -20.51 -22.71
C PHE A 79 6.81 -20.54 -23.06
N GLU A 80 6.01 -21.09 -22.16
CA GLU A 80 4.56 -21.08 -22.27
C GLU A 80 4.03 -19.65 -22.40
N THR A 81 3.11 -19.44 -23.33
CA THR A 81 2.25 -18.26 -23.32
C THR A 81 1.30 -18.30 -22.12
N TRP A 82 0.70 -17.16 -21.79
CA TRP A 82 -0.31 -17.12 -20.72
C TRP A 82 -1.47 -18.08 -21.02
N ASP A 83 -1.92 -18.18 -22.28
CA ASP A 83 -2.99 -19.11 -22.68
C ASP A 83 -2.60 -20.58 -22.43
N GLN A 84 -1.36 -20.95 -22.72
CA GLN A 84 -0.87 -22.30 -22.43
C GLN A 84 -0.79 -22.55 -20.91
N THR A 85 -0.33 -21.58 -20.14
CA THR A 85 -0.31 -21.66 -18.68
C THR A 85 -1.73 -21.78 -18.10
N ILE A 86 -2.70 -20.98 -18.61
CA ILE A 86 -4.11 -21.06 -18.22
C ILE A 86 -4.67 -22.43 -18.52
N LYS A 87 -4.44 -22.95 -19.72
CA LYS A 87 -4.92 -24.29 -20.13
C LYS A 87 -4.36 -25.38 -19.23
N ARG A 88 -3.06 -25.35 -18.92
CA ARG A 88 -2.40 -26.33 -18.03
C ARG A 88 -2.92 -26.29 -16.59
N LEU A 89 -3.33 -25.11 -16.09
CA LEU A 89 -3.78 -24.91 -14.72
C LEU A 89 -5.30 -24.83 -14.59
N SER A 90 -6.06 -25.06 -15.67
CA SER A 90 -7.52 -24.85 -15.73
C SER A 90 -8.28 -25.62 -14.66
N ASP A 91 -8.01 -26.92 -14.48
CA ASP A 91 -8.75 -27.77 -13.54
C ASP A 91 -8.67 -27.24 -12.11
N ASN A 92 -7.48 -26.79 -11.72
CA ASN A 92 -7.27 -26.22 -10.40
C ASN A 92 -7.95 -24.85 -10.23
N LEU A 93 -7.93 -24.04 -11.31
CA LEU A 93 -8.61 -22.74 -11.31
C LEU A 93 -10.12 -22.95 -11.19
N ASP A 94 -10.68 -23.95 -11.89
CA ASP A 94 -12.11 -24.28 -11.85
C ASP A 94 -12.55 -24.74 -10.45
N ILE A 95 -11.73 -25.52 -9.75
CA ILE A 95 -12.00 -25.87 -8.35
C ILE A 95 -12.10 -24.61 -7.48
N MET A 96 -11.16 -23.66 -7.62
CA MET A 96 -11.15 -22.42 -6.86
C MET A 96 -12.35 -21.52 -7.20
N VAL A 97 -12.71 -21.44 -8.48
CA VAL A 97 -13.88 -20.70 -8.96
C VAL A 97 -15.16 -21.28 -8.38
N ASN A 98 -15.35 -22.60 -8.49
CA ASN A 98 -16.55 -23.27 -7.97
C ASN A 98 -16.69 -23.12 -6.45
N GLU A 99 -15.60 -23.28 -5.66
CA GLU A 99 -15.61 -22.98 -4.22
C GLU A 99 -16.08 -21.54 -3.94
N SER A 100 -15.58 -20.57 -4.70
CA SER A 100 -15.96 -19.16 -4.54
C SER A 100 -17.42 -18.89 -4.90
N LEU A 101 -17.92 -19.50 -5.98
CA LEU A 101 -19.33 -19.40 -6.39
C LEU A 101 -20.27 -20.03 -5.36
N ASP A 102 -19.88 -21.17 -4.76
CA ASP A 102 -20.66 -21.80 -3.69
C ASP A 102 -20.72 -20.92 -2.44
N VAL A 103 -19.57 -20.35 -2.02
CA VAL A 103 -19.54 -19.39 -0.91
C VAL A 103 -20.45 -18.19 -1.18
N ILE A 104 -20.48 -17.66 -2.41
CA ILE A 104 -21.33 -16.53 -2.78
C ILE A 104 -22.81 -16.94 -2.74
N ARG A 105 -23.20 -18.10 -3.34
CA ARG A 105 -24.57 -18.62 -3.32
C ARG A 105 -25.10 -18.82 -1.89
N ASP A 106 -24.29 -19.49 -1.07
CA ASP A 106 -24.66 -19.78 0.33
C ASP A 106 -24.80 -18.49 1.14
N THR A 107 -23.91 -17.51 0.89
CA THR A 107 -23.97 -16.21 1.54
C THR A 107 -25.27 -15.48 1.16
N ILE A 108 -25.60 -15.40 -0.11
CA ILE A 108 -26.81 -14.72 -0.60
C ILE A 108 -28.06 -15.39 -0.02
N LYS A 109 -28.10 -16.73 -0.02
CA LYS A 109 -29.22 -17.51 0.54
C LYS A 109 -29.36 -17.31 2.04
N LYS A 110 -28.26 -17.37 2.79
CA LYS A 110 -28.28 -17.30 4.26
C LYS A 110 -28.66 -15.92 4.78
N TYR A 111 -28.10 -14.86 4.21
CA TYR A 111 -28.28 -13.52 4.74
C TYR A 111 -29.51 -12.80 4.17
N ASN A 112 -29.98 -13.20 2.99
CA ASN A 112 -31.23 -12.76 2.34
C ASN A 112 -31.58 -11.27 2.56
N THR A 113 -30.57 -10.39 2.45
CA THR A 113 -30.78 -8.94 2.56
C THR A 113 -30.81 -8.30 1.17
N SER A 114 -31.62 -7.26 0.99
CA SER A 114 -31.64 -6.45 -0.22
C SER A 114 -30.39 -5.57 -0.36
N GLU A 115 -29.70 -5.34 0.75
CA GLU A 115 -28.55 -4.44 0.81
C GLU A 115 -27.25 -5.21 0.71
N MET A 116 -26.97 -5.65 -0.53
CA MET A 116 -25.73 -6.33 -0.91
C MET A 116 -24.95 -5.49 -1.90
N TYR A 117 -23.65 -5.38 -1.67
CA TYR A 117 -22.75 -4.59 -2.52
C TYR A 117 -21.48 -5.38 -2.81
N ALA A 118 -21.01 -5.33 -4.06
CA ALA A 118 -19.67 -5.73 -4.42
C ALA A 118 -18.76 -4.49 -4.41
N LEU A 119 -17.73 -4.49 -3.56
CA LEU A 119 -16.81 -3.37 -3.47
C LEU A 119 -15.72 -3.48 -4.54
N THR A 120 -15.53 -2.42 -5.30
CA THR A 120 -14.42 -2.31 -6.24
C THR A 120 -13.48 -1.18 -5.86
N SER A 121 -12.18 -1.44 -5.98
CA SER A 121 -11.11 -0.44 -5.96
C SER A 121 -10.44 -0.31 -7.33
N THR A 122 -11.06 -0.85 -8.39
CA THR A 122 -10.46 -1.11 -9.70
C THR A 122 -9.21 -1.99 -9.64
N GLY A 123 -8.96 -2.63 -8.50
CA GLY A 123 -7.86 -3.56 -8.32
C GLY A 123 -8.21 -4.96 -8.82
N LYS A 124 -7.20 -5.75 -9.19
CA LYS A 124 -7.33 -7.10 -9.73
C LYS A 124 -8.23 -8.02 -8.88
N ASP A 125 -8.02 -8.01 -7.57
CA ASP A 125 -8.77 -8.88 -6.64
C ASP A 125 -10.26 -8.48 -6.57
N SER A 126 -10.55 -7.18 -6.58
CA SER A 126 -11.94 -6.70 -6.60
C SER A 126 -12.61 -6.92 -7.96
N ALA A 127 -11.88 -6.86 -9.07
CA ALA A 127 -12.43 -7.18 -10.39
C ALA A 127 -12.92 -8.63 -10.45
N VAL A 128 -12.12 -9.57 -9.96
CA VAL A 128 -12.51 -10.99 -9.86
C VAL A 128 -13.76 -11.18 -8.99
N VAL A 129 -13.81 -10.54 -7.83
CA VAL A 129 -14.99 -10.67 -6.94
C VAL A 129 -16.24 -10.09 -7.58
N VAL A 130 -16.15 -8.93 -8.22
CA VAL A 130 -17.28 -8.32 -8.95
C VAL A 130 -17.81 -9.26 -10.02
N ASP A 131 -16.93 -9.87 -10.81
CA ASP A 131 -17.33 -10.81 -11.86
C ASP A 131 -17.98 -12.08 -11.28
N LEU A 132 -17.36 -12.72 -10.29
CA LEU A 132 -17.91 -13.91 -9.64
C LEU A 132 -19.28 -13.64 -9.01
N VAL A 133 -19.46 -12.51 -8.36
CA VAL A 133 -20.76 -12.15 -7.75
C VAL A 133 -21.79 -11.88 -8.83
N LYS A 134 -21.44 -11.19 -9.92
CA LYS A 134 -22.34 -10.96 -11.08
C LYS A 134 -22.81 -12.26 -11.73
N LYS A 135 -21.98 -13.31 -11.80
CA LYS A 135 -22.38 -14.61 -12.30
C LYS A 135 -23.53 -15.26 -11.50
N ILE A 136 -23.66 -14.91 -10.20
CA ILE A 136 -24.72 -15.43 -9.32
C ILE A 136 -25.87 -14.42 -9.14
N LYS A 137 -25.54 -13.12 -9.04
CA LYS A 137 -26.46 -12.02 -8.82
C LYS A 137 -26.13 -10.88 -9.77
N PRO A 138 -26.62 -10.94 -11.03
CA PRO A 138 -26.28 -9.96 -12.07
C PRO A 138 -26.60 -8.51 -11.70
N GLU A 139 -27.66 -8.30 -10.90
CA GLU A 139 -28.14 -7.00 -10.46
C GLU A 139 -27.40 -6.46 -9.20
N ILE A 140 -26.30 -7.09 -8.79
CA ILE A 140 -25.55 -6.65 -7.60
C ILE A 140 -25.15 -5.17 -7.72
N LYS A 141 -25.38 -4.41 -6.68
CA LYS A 141 -24.90 -3.02 -6.59
C LYS A 141 -23.38 -3.00 -6.47
N ILE A 142 -22.68 -2.27 -7.34
CA ILE A 142 -21.22 -2.12 -7.28
C ILE A 142 -20.90 -0.77 -6.65
N MET A 143 -19.97 -0.76 -5.70
CA MET A 143 -19.57 0.45 -5.01
C MET A 143 -18.07 0.71 -5.15
N PHE A 144 -17.72 1.91 -5.62
CA PHE A 144 -16.36 2.44 -5.65
C PHE A 144 -16.20 3.51 -4.57
N ASN A 145 -15.21 3.31 -3.71
CA ASN A 145 -14.84 4.28 -2.68
C ASN A 145 -13.75 5.20 -3.22
N ASN A 146 -14.13 6.41 -3.62
CA ASN A 146 -13.19 7.40 -4.13
C ASN A 146 -12.29 7.91 -3.01
N THR A 147 -11.01 7.57 -3.07
CA THR A 147 -10.03 8.03 -2.08
C THR A 147 -9.47 9.41 -2.38
N SER A 148 -9.74 9.97 -3.56
CA SER A 148 -9.10 11.17 -4.11
C SER A 148 -7.56 11.11 -4.20
N MET A 149 -6.98 9.91 -4.08
CA MET A 149 -5.54 9.64 -4.13
C MET A 149 -5.13 8.77 -5.32
N ASP A 150 -6.09 8.40 -6.15
CA ASP A 150 -5.85 7.52 -7.28
C ASP A 150 -5.38 8.30 -8.52
N VAL A 151 -4.79 7.59 -9.47
CA VAL A 151 -4.34 8.17 -10.74
C VAL A 151 -5.47 8.30 -11.74
N ALA A 152 -5.25 9.08 -12.80
CA ALA A 152 -6.23 9.29 -13.87
C ALA A 152 -6.75 7.99 -14.51
N ASP A 153 -5.90 6.97 -14.62
CA ASP A 153 -6.28 5.67 -15.18
C ASP A 153 -7.39 4.98 -14.36
N THR A 154 -7.33 5.08 -13.04
CA THR A 154 -8.41 4.60 -12.16
C THR A 154 -9.73 5.34 -12.42
N TYR A 155 -9.67 6.67 -12.53
CA TYR A 155 -10.88 7.46 -12.79
C TYR A 155 -11.46 7.25 -14.18
N LYS A 156 -10.66 6.90 -15.19
CA LYS A 156 -11.17 6.51 -16.51
C LYS A 156 -12.09 5.28 -16.41
N ILE A 157 -11.64 4.23 -15.69
CA ILE A 157 -12.47 3.04 -15.45
C ILE A 157 -13.74 3.40 -14.67
N VAL A 158 -13.61 4.15 -13.57
CA VAL A 158 -14.75 4.53 -12.74
C VAL A 158 -15.77 5.38 -13.53
N ASN A 159 -15.32 6.18 -14.47
CA ASN A 159 -16.18 7.02 -15.31
C ASN A 159 -16.82 6.24 -16.47
N SER A 160 -16.22 5.14 -16.94
CA SER A 160 -16.85 4.25 -17.91
C SER A 160 -17.99 3.41 -17.29
N HIS A 161 -18.11 3.42 -15.96
CA HIS A 161 -19.17 2.73 -15.22
C HIS A 161 -20.05 3.73 -14.45
N PRO A 162 -20.96 4.45 -15.14
CA PRO A 162 -21.86 5.41 -14.49
C PRO A 162 -22.83 4.76 -13.49
N GLU A 163 -23.11 3.47 -13.65
CA GLU A 163 -24.00 2.67 -12.79
C GLU A 163 -23.38 2.35 -11.44
N TRP A 164 -22.07 2.52 -11.26
CA TRP A 164 -21.43 2.29 -9.97
C TRP A 164 -21.77 3.38 -8.94
N ILE A 165 -22.08 2.97 -7.74
CA ILE A 165 -22.23 3.88 -6.61
C ILE A 165 -20.85 4.41 -6.24
N LYS A 166 -20.70 5.74 -6.23
CA LYS A 166 -19.44 6.42 -5.91
C LYS A 166 -19.56 7.15 -4.59
N THR A 167 -18.82 6.70 -3.58
CA THR A 167 -18.74 7.42 -2.30
C THR A 167 -17.50 8.29 -2.28
N ASN A 168 -17.62 9.50 -1.75
CA ASN A 168 -16.56 10.51 -1.77
C ASN A 168 -16.22 10.98 -0.36
N PRO A 169 -14.96 11.28 -0.05
CA PRO A 169 -14.59 11.97 1.17
C PRO A 169 -15.10 13.42 1.11
N GLU A 170 -15.30 14.06 2.26
CA GLU A 170 -15.75 15.45 2.34
C GLU A 170 -14.79 16.43 1.68
N LYS A 171 -13.50 16.16 1.80
CA LYS A 171 -12.42 16.93 1.17
C LYS A 171 -11.45 16.01 0.46
N GLY A 172 -10.90 16.45 -0.67
CA GLY A 172 -9.83 15.71 -1.35
C GLY A 172 -8.56 15.63 -0.50
N PHE A 173 -7.83 14.52 -0.63
CA PHE A 173 -6.65 14.22 0.17
C PHE A 173 -5.59 15.34 0.18
N TYR A 174 -5.29 15.92 -0.98
CA TYR A 174 -4.26 16.97 -1.07
C TYR A 174 -4.68 18.26 -0.34
N ILE A 175 -5.97 18.60 -0.37
CA ILE A 175 -6.52 19.77 0.37
C ILE A 175 -6.42 19.49 1.86
N TRP A 176 -6.95 18.34 2.29
CA TRP A 176 -6.93 17.90 3.68
C TRP A 176 -5.50 17.81 4.23
N SER A 177 -4.58 17.16 3.50
CA SER A 177 -3.18 17.03 3.88
C SER A 177 -2.48 18.40 4.05
N LYS A 178 -2.85 19.38 3.22
CA LYS A 178 -2.29 20.76 3.30
C LYS A 178 -2.85 21.51 4.50
N GLU A 179 -4.16 21.43 4.73
CA GLU A 179 -4.83 22.17 5.82
C GLU A 179 -4.30 21.78 7.20
N ILE A 180 -4.08 20.49 7.44
CA ILE A 180 -3.60 19.99 8.73
C ILE A 180 -2.10 19.66 8.74
N ASP A 181 -1.38 20.04 7.69
CA ASP A 181 0.05 19.70 7.46
C ASP A 181 0.38 18.22 7.71
N PHE A 182 -0.46 17.32 7.22
CA PHE A 182 -0.31 15.89 7.43
C PHE A 182 0.38 15.21 6.26
N ILE A 183 1.36 14.38 6.56
CA ILE A 183 2.00 13.44 5.64
C ILE A 183 1.76 12.02 6.14
N PRO A 184 1.16 11.13 5.32
CA PRO A 184 1.00 9.73 5.68
C PRO A 184 2.33 9.07 5.99
N THR A 185 2.38 8.26 7.03
CA THR A 185 3.55 7.44 7.38
C THR A 185 3.12 6.00 7.63
N ARG A 186 4.09 5.06 7.71
CA ARG A 186 3.80 3.66 8.06
C ARG A 186 3.23 3.51 9.48
N PHE A 187 3.47 4.48 10.34
CA PHE A 187 3.04 4.48 11.74
C PHE A 187 1.66 5.10 11.94
N SER A 188 1.15 5.89 10.97
CA SER A 188 -0.17 6.49 11.04
C SER A 188 -1.04 6.04 9.88
N ARG A 189 -2.16 5.38 10.19
CA ARG A 189 -3.16 4.94 9.22
C ARG A 189 -4.50 5.67 9.35
N ALA A 190 -4.55 6.75 10.12
CA ALA A 190 -5.79 7.55 10.31
C ALA A 190 -6.39 8.00 8.96
N TRP A 191 -5.53 8.40 8.00
CA TRP A 191 -5.92 8.78 6.66
C TRP A 191 -6.58 7.64 5.86
N CYS A 192 -6.17 6.37 6.10
CA CYS A 192 -6.85 5.22 5.48
C CYS A 192 -8.31 5.13 5.91
N ARG A 193 -8.59 5.36 7.19
CA ARG A 193 -9.95 5.38 7.70
C ARG A 193 -10.76 6.51 7.06
N ILE A 194 -10.25 7.73 7.08
CA ILE A 194 -10.92 8.93 6.57
C ILE A 194 -11.26 8.81 5.07
N PHE A 195 -10.33 8.27 4.26
CA PHE A 195 -10.48 8.24 2.81
C PHE A 195 -10.97 6.90 2.23
N LYS A 196 -10.83 5.80 2.96
CA LYS A 196 -11.20 4.46 2.45
C LYS A 196 -12.39 3.81 3.16
N GLU A 197 -12.60 4.13 4.43
CA GLU A 197 -13.64 3.46 5.23
C GLU A 197 -14.82 4.39 5.51
N GLU A 198 -14.57 5.61 5.99
CA GLU A 198 -15.64 6.53 6.42
C GLU A 198 -16.63 6.92 5.30
N PRO A 199 -16.22 7.15 4.03
CA PRO A 199 -17.17 7.56 3.00
C PRO A 199 -18.27 6.51 2.76
N SER A 200 -17.91 5.23 2.68
CA SER A 200 -18.90 4.16 2.50
C SER A 200 -19.74 3.94 3.77
N LEU A 201 -19.12 4.00 4.95
CA LEU A 201 -19.87 3.89 6.23
C LEU A 201 -20.87 5.03 6.40
N LYS A 202 -20.52 6.25 5.99
CA LYS A 202 -21.42 7.40 5.98
C LYS A 202 -22.60 7.16 5.03
N TYR A 203 -22.32 6.72 3.80
CA TYR A 203 -23.35 6.35 2.83
C TYR A 203 -24.34 5.33 3.39
N PHE A 204 -23.86 4.22 3.97
CA PHE A 204 -24.73 3.19 4.52
C PHE A 204 -25.61 3.70 5.67
N LYS A 205 -25.10 4.59 6.51
CA LYS A 205 -25.87 5.23 7.59
C LYS A 205 -26.93 6.19 7.05
N GLU A 206 -26.59 7.00 6.05
CA GLU A 206 -27.52 7.95 5.41
C GLU A 206 -28.65 7.22 4.67
N GLN A 207 -28.39 6.02 4.15
CA GLN A 207 -29.41 5.15 3.55
C GLN A 207 -30.20 4.34 4.58
N ASN A 208 -29.94 4.49 5.88
CA ASN A 208 -30.57 3.75 6.98
C ASN A 208 -30.50 2.22 6.78
N ILE A 209 -29.34 1.71 6.38
CA ILE A 209 -29.14 0.29 6.11
C ILE A 209 -28.92 -0.47 7.44
N ASP A 210 -29.87 -1.31 7.83
CA ASP A 210 -29.78 -2.14 9.03
C ASP A 210 -29.03 -3.45 8.79
N ASN A 211 -29.25 -4.09 7.66
CA ASN A 211 -28.64 -5.37 7.29
C ASN A 211 -27.81 -5.21 6.04
N LEU A 212 -26.51 -5.47 6.11
CA LEU A 212 -25.56 -5.22 5.03
C LEU A 212 -24.67 -6.43 4.77
N MET A 213 -24.52 -6.78 3.50
CA MET A 213 -23.51 -7.73 3.03
C MET A 213 -22.58 -7.08 2.01
N LEU A 214 -21.27 -7.08 2.30
CA LEU A 214 -20.23 -6.56 1.40
C LEU A 214 -19.38 -7.69 0.83
N PHE A 215 -19.36 -7.85 -0.49
CA PHE A 215 -18.43 -8.76 -1.16
C PHE A 215 -17.11 -8.02 -1.42
N MET A 216 -15.98 -8.57 -0.95
CA MET A 216 -14.69 -7.89 -0.95
C MET A 216 -13.57 -8.78 -1.48
N GLY A 217 -12.71 -8.21 -2.32
CA GLY A 217 -11.49 -8.85 -2.85
C GLY A 217 -10.35 -8.82 -1.84
N VAL A 218 -10.41 -9.67 -0.82
CA VAL A 218 -9.36 -9.81 0.21
C VAL A 218 -8.84 -11.24 0.19
N ARG A 219 -7.51 -11.40 0.17
CA ARG A 219 -6.84 -12.70 0.17
C ARG A 219 -5.97 -12.89 1.41
N ASN A 220 -5.85 -14.13 1.85
CA ASN A 220 -5.09 -14.49 3.05
C ASN A 220 -3.58 -14.31 2.86
N ASP A 221 -3.06 -14.46 1.64
CA ASP A 221 -1.64 -14.37 1.33
C ASP A 221 -1.10 -12.92 1.24
N GLU A 222 -1.98 -11.91 1.20
CA GLU A 222 -1.55 -10.52 1.08
C GLU A 222 -0.79 -9.99 2.31
N SER A 223 -1.04 -10.55 3.50
CA SER A 223 -0.32 -10.19 4.72
C SER A 223 -0.64 -11.13 5.88
N ASN A 224 0.27 -11.20 6.86
CA ASN A 224 0.05 -11.96 8.11
C ASN A 224 -1.24 -11.52 8.85
N ALA A 225 -1.59 -10.23 8.77
CA ALA A 225 -2.83 -9.72 9.40
C ALA A 225 -4.11 -10.25 8.71
N ARG A 226 -3.99 -10.75 7.47
CA ARG A 226 -5.11 -11.31 6.69
C ARG A 226 -5.15 -12.83 6.67
N SER A 227 -4.08 -13.51 7.11
CA SER A 227 -3.94 -14.97 7.03
C SER A 227 -5.08 -15.74 7.72
N ASN A 228 -5.66 -15.17 8.77
CA ASN A 228 -6.72 -15.80 9.59
C ASN A 228 -8.14 -15.28 9.28
N ARG A 229 -8.32 -14.46 8.20
CA ARG A 229 -9.64 -13.97 7.81
C ARG A 229 -10.55 -15.14 7.42
N GLN A 230 -11.85 -15.01 7.72
CA GLN A 230 -12.86 -16.02 7.40
C GLN A 230 -13.57 -15.66 6.09
N PHE A 231 -14.29 -16.62 5.48
CA PHE A 231 -15.11 -16.35 4.29
C PHE A 231 -16.19 -15.31 4.57
N ILE A 232 -16.80 -15.40 5.74
CA ILE A 232 -17.81 -14.43 6.19
C ILE A 232 -17.40 -13.97 7.58
N GLU A 233 -17.39 -12.66 7.77
CA GLU A 233 -17.01 -12.07 9.04
C GLU A 233 -17.71 -10.74 9.28
N HIS A 234 -17.90 -10.42 10.56
CA HIS A 234 -18.26 -9.10 11.03
C HIS A 234 -16.99 -8.30 11.31
N ASN A 235 -16.91 -7.08 10.82
CA ASN A 235 -15.79 -6.21 11.15
C ASN A 235 -16.01 -5.61 12.55
N PRO A 236 -15.15 -5.88 13.54
CA PRO A 236 -15.33 -5.41 14.91
C PRO A 236 -15.32 -3.89 15.08
N LYS A 237 -14.91 -3.15 14.04
CA LYS A 237 -14.95 -1.68 14.01
C LYS A 237 -16.32 -1.14 13.59
N TRP A 238 -17.20 -1.99 13.09
CA TRP A 238 -18.55 -1.57 12.69
C TRP A 238 -19.47 -1.57 13.92
N THR A 239 -20.22 -0.48 14.05
CA THR A 239 -21.16 -0.33 15.18
C THR A 239 -22.43 -1.14 15.00
N ASN A 240 -22.80 -1.48 13.76
CA ASN A 240 -23.97 -2.28 13.47
C ASN A 240 -23.60 -3.77 13.44
N PRO A 241 -24.20 -4.61 14.32
CA PRO A 241 -23.88 -6.04 14.41
C PRO A 241 -24.35 -6.86 13.20
N ASN A 242 -25.26 -6.32 12.39
CA ASN A 242 -25.84 -7.00 11.22
C ASN A 242 -25.09 -6.66 9.91
N TRP A 243 -23.93 -6.02 10.01
CA TRP A 243 -23.10 -5.72 8.86
C TRP A 243 -21.97 -6.75 8.71
N PHE A 244 -21.97 -7.47 7.59
CA PHE A 244 -21.04 -8.54 7.32
C PHE A 244 -20.27 -8.30 6.03
N SER A 245 -19.12 -8.95 5.92
CA SER A 245 -18.36 -9.04 4.69
C SER A 245 -18.16 -10.50 4.29
N CYS A 246 -18.26 -10.76 2.99
CA CYS A 246 -17.94 -12.03 2.36
C CYS A 246 -16.65 -11.87 1.55
N LEU A 247 -15.70 -12.79 1.77
CA LEU A 247 -14.37 -12.81 1.16
C LEU A 247 -14.22 -14.06 0.27
N PRO A 248 -14.89 -14.12 -0.90
CA PRO A 248 -15.02 -15.36 -1.64
C PRO A 248 -13.70 -15.90 -2.19
N ILE A 249 -12.74 -15.01 -2.47
CA ILE A 249 -11.41 -15.39 -3.02
C ILE A 249 -10.30 -15.44 -1.94
N ARG A 250 -10.65 -15.54 -0.65
CA ARG A 250 -9.66 -15.47 0.44
C ARG A 250 -8.53 -16.50 0.35
N LYS A 251 -8.79 -17.64 -0.26
CA LYS A 251 -7.81 -18.73 -0.42
C LYS A 251 -7.01 -18.66 -1.73
N TRP A 252 -7.36 -17.76 -2.63
CA TRP A 252 -6.68 -17.63 -3.92
C TRP A 252 -5.26 -17.09 -3.75
N SER A 253 -4.33 -17.59 -4.55
CA SER A 253 -3.02 -17.00 -4.73
C SER A 253 -3.09 -15.80 -5.70
N GLU A 254 -2.03 -15.01 -5.78
CA GLU A 254 -1.95 -13.94 -6.78
C GLU A 254 -1.99 -14.48 -8.20
N LEU A 255 -1.36 -15.62 -8.43
CA LEU A 255 -1.40 -16.29 -9.73
C LEU A 255 -2.83 -16.72 -10.09
N ASP A 256 -3.61 -17.30 -9.17
CA ASP A 256 -5.00 -17.70 -9.45
C ASP A 256 -5.85 -16.51 -9.88
N VAL A 257 -5.66 -15.36 -9.22
CA VAL A 257 -6.34 -14.10 -9.59
C VAL A 257 -5.99 -13.68 -11.01
N TRP A 258 -4.71 -13.72 -11.38
CA TRP A 258 -4.28 -13.34 -12.73
C TRP A 258 -4.71 -14.34 -13.81
N LEU A 259 -4.64 -15.64 -13.54
CA LEU A 259 -5.13 -16.65 -14.47
C LEU A 259 -6.63 -16.48 -14.75
N TYR A 260 -7.41 -16.18 -13.71
CA TYR A 260 -8.84 -15.89 -13.88
C TYR A 260 -9.08 -14.63 -14.71
N ILE A 261 -8.39 -13.54 -14.38
CA ILE A 261 -8.50 -12.27 -15.13
C ILE A 261 -8.19 -12.46 -16.62
N LEU A 262 -7.10 -13.16 -16.92
CA LEU A 262 -6.66 -13.40 -18.29
C LEU A 262 -7.62 -14.35 -19.01
N ARG A 263 -8.15 -15.38 -18.34
CA ARG A 263 -9.10 -16.34 -18.90
C ARG A 263 -10.46 -15.71 -19.26
N GLU A 264 -10.97 -14.90 -18.36
CA GLU A 264 -12.29 -14.27 -18.51
C GLU A 264 -12.18 -12.89 -19.21
N ASP A 265 -10.99 -12.50 -19.66
CA ASP A 265 -10.70 -11.20 -20.31
C ASP A 265 -11.28 -10.00 -19.53
N LEU A 266 -11.06 -9.99 -18.21
CA LEU A 266 -11.60 -8.94 -17.36
C LEU A 266 -10.88 -7.62 -17.56
N GLU A 267 -11.64 -6.52 -17.50
CA GLU A 267 -11.05 -5.17 -17.49
C GLU A 267 -10.12 -4.99 -16.30
N ILE A 268 -8.87 -4.62 -16.55
CA ILE A 268 -7.85 -4.35 -15.53
C ILE A 268 -7.44 -2.89 -15.51
N ASN A 269 -7.10 -2.40 -14.32
CA ASN A 269 -6.52 -1.07 -14.21
C ASN A 269 -5.19 -0.97 -14.98
N PRO A 270 -5.03 0.01 -15.88
CA PRO A 270 -3.82 0.18 -16.69
C PRO A 270 -2.52 0.27 -15.90
N LYS A 271 -2.57 0.60 -14.60
CA LYS A 271 -1.40 0.55 -13.73
C LYS A 271 -0.73 -0.82 -13.71
N TYR A 272 -1.49 -1.90 -13.77
CA TYR A 272 -0.90 -3.25 -13.81
C TYR A 272 -0.05 -3.47 -15.05
N LYS A 273 -0.51 -2.96 -16.21
CA LYS A 273 0.26 -3.02 -17.46
C LYS A 273 1.58 -2.24 -17.36
N LYS A 274 1.61 -1.22 -16.51
CA LYS A 274 2.77 -0.36 -16.23
C LYS A 274 3.74 -0.93 -15.17
N GLY A 275 3.53 -2.16 -14.70
CA GLY A 275 4.40 -2.83 -13.73
C GLY A 275 4.05 -2.63 -12.25
N TYR A 276 2.93 -1.97 -11.95
CA TYR A 276 2.47 -1.86 -10.56
C TYR A 276 1.86 -3.17 -10.08
N ASN A 277 2.08 -3.50 -8.83
CA ASN A 277 1.48 -4.68 -8.19
C ASN A 277 0.13 -4.39 -7.52
N ARG A 278 -0.31 -3.13 -7.53
CA ARG A 278 -1.58 -2.69 -6.94
C ARG A 278 -2.12 -1.43 -7.65
N ALA A 279 -3.44 -1.31 -7.73
CA ALA A 279 -4.08 -0.17 -8.37
C ALA A 279 -4.19 1.07 -7.46
N GLY A 280 -4.65 0.92 -6.21
CA GLY A 280 -5.07 2.03 -5.38
C GLY A 280 -3.97 2.82 -4.68
N CYS A 281 -4.30 4.01 -4.19
CA CYS A 281 -3.49 4.95 -3.41
C CYS A 281 -2.09 5.18 -3.99
N SER A 282 -2.01 5.74 -5.16
CA SER A 282 -0.74 6.01 -5.84
C SER A 282 0.05 7.11 -5.14
N ILE A 283 1.38 7.00 -5.20
CA ILE A 283 2.36 8.03 -4.81
C ILE A 283 2.31 8.42 -3.33
N VAL A 284 1.17 8.78 -2.79
CA VAL A 284 1.01 9.26 -1.40
C VAL A 284 0.96 8.12 -0.37
N CYS A 285 0.92 6.86 -0.80
CA CYS A 285 0.86 5.72 0.10
C CYS A 285 2.22 5.45 0.77
N PRO A 286 2.32 5.42 2.11
CA PRO A 286 3.60 5.17 2.78
C PRO A 286 4.12 3.73 2.61
N TYR A 287 3.29 2.82 2.12
CA TYR A 287 3.71 1.45 1.77
C TYR A 287 4.21 1.39 0.32
N THR A 288 5.07 2.34 -0.01
CA THR A 288 5.76 2.43 -1.30
C THR A 288 7.14 1.77 -1.25
N SER A 289 7.77 1.61 -2.40
CA SER A 289 9.13 1.09 -2.56
C SER A 289 9.88 1.93 -3.59
N LYS A 290 11.21 1.77 -3.67
CA LYS A 290 12.02 2.42 -4.71
C LYS A 290 11.52 2.09 -6.11
N THR A 291 11.12 0.85 -6.34
CA THR A 291 10.51 0.43 -7.61
C THR A 291 9.27 1.26 -7.95
N LEU A 292 8.36 1.43 -7.00
CA LEU A 292 7.15 2.22 -7.22
C LEU A 292 7.48 3.70 -7.45
N TRP A 293 8.49 4.25 -6.79
CA TRP A 293 8.90 5.64 -7.04
C TRP A 293 9.44 5.86 -8.45
N VAL A 294 10.24 4.93 -8.96
CA VAL A 294 10.75 5.02 -10.34
C VAL A 294 9.60 4.88 -11.35
N LEU A 295 8.64 3.99 -11.09
CA LEU A 295 7.42 3.87 -11.89
C LEU A 295 6.57 5.15 -11.83
N ASP A 296 6.42 5.74 -10.64
CA ASP A 296 5.66 6.99 -10.46
C ASP A 296 6.31 8.17 -11.20
N GLN A 297 7.65 8.29 -11.16
CA GLN A 297 8.39 9.29 -11.91
C GLN A 297 8.22 9.13 -13.42
N TYR A 298 8.23 7.90 -13.89
CA TYR A 298 8.15 7.61 -15.32
C TYR A 298 6.71 7.78 -15.86
N TRP A 299 5.72 7.19 -15.18
CA TRP A 299 4.34 7.15 -15.67
C TRP A 299 3.48 8.33 -15.25
N PHE A 300 3.76 8.95 -14.10
CA PHE A 300 2.96 10.02 -13.51
C PHE A 300 3.82 11.19 -13.01
N PRO A 301 4.73 11.76 -13.83
CA PRO A 301 5.71 12.75 -13.38
C PRO A 301 5.06 13.97 -12.70
N LYS A 302 3.99 14.53 -13.25
CA LYS A 302 3.31 15.69 -12.65
C LYS A 302 2.72 15.39 -11.26
N LEU A 303 2.20 14.20 -11.06
CA LEU A 303 1.65 13.80 -9.75
C LEU A 303 2.77 13.51 -8.76
N TYR A 304 3.88 12.94 -9.23
CA TYR A 304 5.09 12.72 -8.46
C TYR A 304 5.68 14.06 -7.99
N GLU A 305 5.86 15.02 -8.88
CA GLU A 305 6.36 16.38 -8.57
C GLU A 305 5.47 17.09 -7.55
N ARG A 306 4.16 17.04 -7.75
CA ARG A 306 3.19 17.62 -6.80
C ARG A 306 3.32 17.04 -5.39
N TRP A 307 3.55 15.72 -5.30
CA TRP A 307 3.77 15.06 -4.01
C TRP A 307 5.13 15.41 -3.43
N HIS A 308 6.16 15.47 -4.24
CA HIS A 308 7.49 15.90 -3.83
C HIS A 308 7.48 17.31 -3.23
N GLU A 309 6.86 18.27 -3.89
CA GLU A 309 6.67 19.63 -3.35
C GLU A 309 5.93 19.62 -1.99
N ARG A 310 4.93 18.78 -1.85
CA ARG A 310 4.18 18.64 -0.60
C ARG A 310 5.06 18.07 0.51
N LEU A 311 5.90 17.10 0.22
CA LEU A 311 6.87 16.52 1.14
C LEU A 311 7.88 17.58 1.61
N ILE A 312 8.46 18.35 0.69
CA ILE A 312 9.42 19.44 1.00
C ILE A 312 8.78 20.46 1.92
N LYS A 313 7.58 20.94 1.59
CA LYS A 313 6.86 21.92 2.41
C LYS A 313 6.63 21.41 3.83
N SER A 314 6.19 20.17 3.98
CA SER A 314 6.00 19.55 5.29
C SER A 314 7.31 19.30 6.02
N PHE A 315 8.37 18.94 5.31
CA PHE A 315 9.70 18.76 5.90
C PHE A 315 10.17 20.04 6.58
N ILE A 316 10.04 21.18 5.87
CA ILE A 316 10.44 22.48 6.36
C ILE A 316 9.53 22.95 7.52
N SER A 317 8.20 22.92 7.36
CA SER A 317 7.26 23.38 8.38
C SER A 317 7.35 22.57 9.68
N GLN A 318 7.57 21.26 9.58
CA GLN A 318 7.68 20.36 10.72
C GLN A 318 9.11 20.16 11.21
N ARG A 319 10.08 20.89 10.67
CA ARG A 319 11.52 20.83 11.05
C ARG A 319 12.05 19.40 11.09
N ARG A 320 11.81 18.64 10.02
CA ARG A 320 12.12 17.21 9.97
C ARG A 320 13.61 16.89 10.07
N TRP A 321 14.51 17.84 9.74
CA TRP A 321 15.97 17.66 9.94
C TRP A 321 16.29 17.09 11.32
N ALA A 322 15.77 17.73 12.37
CA ALA A 322 16.05 17.34 13.75
C ALA A 322 15.44 16.00 14.18
N ARG A 323 14.43 15.51 13.43
CA ARG A 323 13.76 14.23 13.74
C ARG A 323 14.37 13.06 12.98
N MET A 324 14.76 13.29 11.73
CA MET A 324 15.14 12.23 10.80
C MET A 324 16.63 12.24 10.46
N ASN A 325 17.37 13.30 10.84
CA ASN A 325 18.78 13.49 10.53
C ASN A 325 19.09 13.24 9.04
N CYS A 326 18.25 13.79 8.16
CA CYS A 326 18.38 13.66 6.71
C CYS A 326 18.21 15.00 6.02
N THR A 327 18.75 15.13 4.81
CA THR A 327 18.51 16.27 3.93
C THR A 327 17.11 16.22 3.32
N ILE A 328 16.67 17.30 2.68
CA ILE A 328 15.40 17.36 1.93
C ILE A 328 15.39 16.29 0.83
N ASP A 329 16.50 16.12 0.10
CA ASP A 329 16.60 15.14 -1.00
C ASP A 329 16.51 13.70 -0.46
N GLU A 330 17.19 13.40 0.62
CA GLU A 330 17.11 12.11 1.29
C GLU A 330 15.70 11.85 1.85
N TYR A 331 15.00 12.88 2.31
CA TYR A 331 13.65 12.76 2.86
C TYR A 331 12.67 12.14 1.86
N HIS A 332 12.77 12.47 0.59
CA HIS A 332 11.89 11.90 -0.42
C HIS A 332 11.98 10.36 -0.47
N SER A 333 13.15 9.79 -0.22
CA SER A 333 13.36 8.34 -0.20
C SER A 333 13.00 7.65 1.13
N CYS A 334 12.81 8.42 2.21
CA CYS A 334 12.60 7.88 3.55
C CYS A 334 11.38 8.45 4.31
N TRP A 335 10.62 9.36 3.69
CA TRP A 335 9.51 10.08 4.33
C TRP A 335 8.48 9.17 5.02
N ASN A 336 8.32 7.97 4.53
CA ASN A 336 7.38 6.96 5.02
C ASN A 336 7.91 6.16 6.22
N GLY A 337 9.19 6.26 6.52
CA GLY A 337 9.88 5.54 7.60
C GLY A 337 10.40 6.48 8.69
N GLY A 338 11.11 5.95 9.65
CA GLY A 338 11.62 6.68 10.81
C GLY A 338 12.96 7.37 10.58
N LEU A 339 13.79 7.35 11.60
CA LEU A 339 15.12 7.95 11.63
C LEU A 339 16.02 7.38 10.51
N VAL A 340 16.68 8.27 9.76
CA VAL A 340 17.62 7.88 8.70
C VAL A 340 19.01 7.62 9.27
N ARG A 341 19.46 8.48 10.19
CA ARG A 341 20.76 8.40 10.86
C ARG A 341 20.62 8.68 12.35
N GLU A 342 21.55 8.17 13.12
CA GLU A 342 21.62 8.50 14.55
C GLU A 342 22.15 9.93 14.78
N GLU A 343 23.11 10.36 13.96
CA GLU A 343 23.73 11.69 14.03
C GLU A 343 23.47 12.47 12.73
N PRO A 344 23.30 13.80 12.78
CA PRO A 344 23.22 14.63 11.59
C PRO A 344 24.61 14.73 10.92
N THR A 345 24.62 14.75 9.59
CA THR A 345 25.82 15.13 8.84
C THR A 345 25.96 16.65 8.77
N GLU A 346 27.13 17.14 8.39
CA GLU A 346 27.35 18.56 8.17
C GLU A 346 26.39 19.15 7.12
N GLU A 347 26.07 18.40 6.06
CA GLU A 347 25.13 18.80 5.02
C GLU A 347 23.72 19.03 5.60
N VAL A 348 23.27 18.14 6.49
CA VAL A 348 21.97 18.28 7.20
C VAL A 348 21.94 19.55 8.03
N ILE A 349 23.03 19.86 8.73
CA ILE A 349 23.14 21.07 9.54
C ILE A 349 23.12 22.32 8.67
N GLN A 350 23.92 22.34 7.58
CA GLN A 350 23.98 23.47 6.64
C GLN A 350 22.63 23.71 5.94
N GLU A 351 21.98 22.65 5.53
CA GLU A 351 20.65 22.76 4.90
C GLU A 351 19.61 23.32 5.89
N MET A 352 19.61 22.87 7.15
CA MET A 352 18.74 23.40 8.18
C MET A 352 19.02 24.90 8.43
N MET A 353 20.29 25.32 8.55
CA MET A 353 20.66 26.72 8.69
C MET A 353 20.12 27.57 7.55
N LYS A 354 20.28 27.10 6.30
CA LYS A 354 19.82 27.78 5.09
C LYS A 354 18.29 27.99 5.08
N TYR A 355 17.53 26.94 5.28
CA TYR A 355 16.06 26.99 5.19
C TYR A 355 15.39 27.61 6.40
N MET A 356 15.95 27.42 7.59
CA MET A 356 15.40 27.97 8.83
C MET A 356 15.98 29.34 9.18
N LYS A 357 16.98 29.83 8.42
CA LYS A 357 17.69 31.10 8.67
C LYS A 357 18.22 31.20 10.09
N LEU A 358 18.79 30.10 10.59
CA LEU A 358 19.33 30.01 11.97
C LEU A 358 20.86 30.08 11.98
N PRO A 359 21.46 30.71 13.01
CA PRO A 359 22.88 30.56 13.29
C PRO A 359 23.23 29.10 13.57
N ARG A 360 24.48 28.70 13.23
CA ARG A 360 24.98 27.32 13.40
C ARG A 360 24.77 26.78 14.81
N GLU A 361 25.11 27.57 15.83
CA GLU A 361 24.95 27.17 17.23
C GLU A 361 23.49 26.83 17.57
N THR A 362 22.56 27.61 17.05
CA THR A 362 21.12 27.36 17.23
C THR A 362 20.68 26.12 16.47
N ALA A 363 21.15 25.93 15.24
CA ALA A 363 20.83 24.73 14.45
C ALA A 363 21.31 23.46 15.16
N ILE A 364 22.55 23.45 15.65
CA ILE A 364 23.11 22.32 16.39
C ILE A 364 22.29 21.98 17.65
N LYS A 365 21.75 22.98 18.35
CA LYS A 365 20.89 22.76 19.54
C LYS A 365 19.63 21.94 19.20
N TYR A 366 19.10 22.00 17.98
CA TYR A 366 17.97 21.17 17.57
C TYR A 366 18.31 19.68 17.44
N PHE A 367 19.59 19.35 17.18
CA PHE A 367 20.07 17.98 17.09
C PHE A 367 20.55 17.46 18.45
N ASN A 368 21.01 18.33 19.34
CA ASN A 368 21.45 17.99 20.69
C ASN A 368 20.26 17.70 21.61
N LYS A 369 19.92 16.43 21.72
CA LYS A 369 18.82 15.94 22.55
C LYS A 369 19.38 15.31 23.82
N THR A 370 20.13 16.09 24.59
CA THR A 370 20.75 15.62 25.83
C THR A 370 19.80 15.86 26.99
N CYS A 371 19.57 14.81 27.79
CA CYS A 371 18.82 14.89 29.04
C CYS A 371 19.63 15.70 30.09
N GLU A 372 18.94 16.32 31.03
CA GLU A 372 19.59 17.01 32.16
C GLU A 372 20.56 16.13 32.96
N CYS A 373 20.39 14.80 32.92
CA CYS A 373 21.34 13.87 33.53
C CYS A 373 22.56 13.54 32.64
N GLY A 374 22.73 14.24 31.51
CA GLY A 374 23.83 14.03 30.58
C GLY A 374 23.61 12.92 29.53
N THR A 375 22.56 12.14 29.64
CA THR A 375 22.26 11.06 28.66
C THR A 375 21.79 11.63 27.33
N ASN A 376 22.41 11.24 26.22
CA ASN A 376 21.94 11.58 24.88
C ASN A 376 20.72 10.74 24.54
N VAL A 377 19.62 11.41 24.12
CA VAL A 377 18.32 10.78 23.83
C VAL A 377 18.15 10.62 22.32
N ARG A 378 18.39 9.43 21.80
CA ARG A 378 18.33 9.11 20.37
C ARG A 378 17.17 8.20 20.02
N ASN A 379 16.66 7.43 20.97
CA ASN A 379 15.62 6.45 20.71
C ASN A 379 14.29 7.13 20.30
N PRO A 380 13.71 6.80 19.12
CA PRO A 380 12.48 7.42 18.63
C PRO A 380 11.30 7.33 19.60
N ASN A 381 11.13 6.20 20.28
CA ASN A 381 10.06 6.04 21.26
C ASN A 381 10.22 6.98 22.45
N ILE A 382 11.47 7.21 22.90
CA ILE A 382 11.74 8.14 24.00
C ILE A 382 11.48 9.58 23.55
N LEU A 383 11.93 9.94 22.35
CA LEU A 383 11.66 11.26 21.77
C LEU A 383 10.16 11.48 21.54
N GLY A 384 9.48 10.49 20.99
CA GLY A 384 8.04 10.52 20.81
C GLY A 384 7.28 10.74 22.11
N MET A 385 7.65 10.03 23.18
CA MET A 385 7.06 10.20 24.50
C MET A 385 7.30 11.62 25.07
N ASN A 386 8.52 12.17 24.92
CA ASN A 386 8.79 13.55 25.32
C ASN A 386 7.84 14.53 24.60
N TYR A 387 7.82 14.49 23.27
CA TYR A 387 7.01 15.42 22.47
C TYR A 387 5.51 15.23 22.66
N LYS A 388 5.04 14.00 22.85
CA LYS A 388 3.62 13.70 23.05
C LYS A 388 3.10 14.14 24.41
N LEU A 389 3.92 13.97 25.46
CA LEU A 389 3.48 14.18 26.83
C LEU A 389 3.89 15.55 27.40
N LEU A 390 4.95 16.16 26.86
CA LEU A 390 5.43 17.46 27.32
C LEU A 390 5.22 18.60 26.31
N GLY A 391 4.77 18.25 25.08
CA GLY A 391 4.58 19.20 23.98
C GLY A 391 5.73 19.20 22.98
N THR A 392 5.45 19.66 21.77
CA THR A 392 6.44 19.72 20.67
C THR A 392 7.45 20.87 20.84
N ASP A 393 7.17 21.83 21.68
CA ASP A 393 7.99 23.03 21.90
C ASP A 393 8.88 22.95 23.15
N ILE A 394 9.05 21.74 23.69
CA ILE A 394 9.88 21.53 24.88
C ILE A 394 11.33 21.99 24.63
N LYS A 395 11.88 22.70 25.60
CA LYS A 395 13.27 23.15 25.59
C LYS A 395 14.24 22.07 26.05
N GLN A 396 13.76 21.10 26.82
CA GLN A 396 14.54 20.02 27.43
C GLN A 396 13.91 18.66 27.11
N VAL A 397 14.73 17.77 26.56
CA VAL A 397 14.38 16.38 26.31
C VAL A 397 14.90 15.52 27.48
N TYR A 398 14.11 14.54 27.92
CA TYR A 398 14.43 13.65 29.01
C TYR A 398 14.69 12.23 28.50
N CYS A 399 15.72 11.57 29.03
CA CYS A 399 15.92 10.14 28.83
C CYS A 399 14.79 9.33 29.49
N LYS A 400 14.63 8.06 29.11
CA LYS A 400 13.51 7.23 29.63
C LYS A 400 13.40 7.21 31.15
N PRO A 401 14.49 6.98 31.94
CA PRO A 401 14.40 7.02 33.37
C PRO A 401 13.95 8.39 33.93
N CYS A 402 14.52 9.48 33.42
CA CYS A 402 14.19 10.84 33.91
C CYS A 402 12.76 11.22 33.53
N LEU A 403 12.29 10.88 32.29
CA LEU A 403 10.94 11.15 31.87
C LEU A 403 9.92 10.36 32.69
N LYS A 404 10.18 9.08 32.94
CA LYS A 404 9.34 8.24 33.80
C LYS A 404 9.22 8.81 35.21
N LYS A 405 10.32 9.23 35.79
CA LYS A 405 10.34 9.86 37.11
C LYS A 405 9.55 11.17 37.11
N LYS A 406 9.77 12.02 36.11
CA LYS A 406 9.06 13.30 35.94
C LYS A 406 7.54 13.14 35.80
N LEU A 407 7.08 12.12 35.07
CA LEU A 407 5.68 11.85 34.83
C LEU A 407 5.03 10.87 35.80
N ASN A 408 5.83 10.34 36.72
CA ASN A 408 5.43 9.33 37.74
C ASN A 408 4.74 8.11 37.09
N ILE A 409 5.32 7.58 35.98
CA ILE A 409 4.78 6.43 35.27
C ILE A 409 5.67 5.18 35.43
N SER A 410 5.01 4.03 35.52
CA SER A 410 5.66 2.73 35.60
C SER A 410 6.21 2.27 34.25
N GLU A 411 7.01 1.19 34.28
CA GLU A 411 7.49 0.56 33.02
C GLU A 411 6.36 0.00 32.17
N LYS A 412 5.34 -0.55 32.81
CA LYS A 412 4.15 -1.10 32.13
C LYS A 412 3.36 0.00 31.43
N GLU A 413 3.09 1.11 32.12
CA GLU A 413 2.38 2.28 31.57
C GLU A 413 3.17 2.94 30.45
N TRP A 414 4.51 2.99 30.56
CA TRP A 414 5.37 3.47 29.49
C TRP A 414 5.14 2.70 28.17
N TRP A 415 5.25 1.38 28.22
CA TRP A 415 5.08 0.56 27.04
C TRP A 415 3.64 0.51 26.53
N GLN A 416 2.68 0.60 27.42
CA GLN A 416 1.28 0.73 27.06
C GLN A 416 1.04 2.04 26.29
N SER A 417 1.55 3.17 26.80
CA SER A 417 1.45 4.48 26.13
C SER A 417 2.13 4.48 24.76
N VAL A 418 3.36 3.94 24.66
CA VAL A 418 4.06 3.82 23.37
C VAL A 418 3.22 3.03 22.36
N ARG A 419 2.66 1.89 22.78
CA ARG A 419 1.78 1.09 21.91
C ARG A 419 0.52 1.86 21.51
N THR A 420 -0.18 2.43 22.48
CA THR A 420 -1.40 3.21 22.24
C THR A 420 -1.15 4.36 21.25
N PHE A 421 -0.07 5.11 21.42
CA PHE A 421 0.24 6.21 20.49
C PHE A 421 0.61 5.72 19.09
N LYS A 422 1.31 4.60 18.98
CA LYS A 422 1.58 3.95 17.68
C LYS A 422 0.31 3.45 17.01
N ASP A 423 -0.56 2.79 17.78
CA ASP A 423 -1.83 2.26 17.28
C ASP A 423 -2.80 3.37 16.86
N GLN A 424 -2.75 4.51 17.55
CA GLN A 424 -3.47 5.74 17.17
C GLN A 424 -2.83 6.47 15.99
N GLY A 425 -1.69 6.00 15.51
CA GLY A 425 -0.99 6.60 14.37
C GLY A 425 -0.27 7.89 14.69
N CYS A 426 0.25 8.05 15.89
CA CYS A 426 1.03 9.22 16.26
C CYS A 426 2.33 9.29 15.44
N THR A 427 2.55 10.39 14.72
CA THR A 427 3.72 10.60 13.85
C THR A 427 5.01 10.91 14.61
N LEU A 428 4.96 10.97 15.93
CA LEU A 428 6.10 11.24 16.79
C LEU A 428 6.92 9.98 17.15
N PHE A 429 6.38 8.77 16.80
CA PHE A 429 6.98 7.48 17.16
C PHE A 429 7.46 6.70 15.95
#